data_079a2e64887aa7aa316f09fab6f5db9d
#
_entry.id   079a2e64887aa7aa316f09fab6f5db9d
#
_cell.length_a   1.000
_cell.length_b   1.000
_cell.length_c   1.000
_cell.angle_alpha   90.00
_cell.angle_beta   90.00
_cell.angle_gamma   90.00
#
_symmetry.space_group_name_H-M   'P 1'
#
loop_
_entity.id
_entity.type
_entity.pdbx_description
1 polymer ?
#
loop_
_entity_poly.entity_id
_entity_poly.type
_entity_poly.pdbx_seq_one_letter_code
_entity_poly.pdbx_strand_id
1 'polypeptide(L)'
;HTRFLYVSWGSEMCIRDSLQLLSHSFPTIADASTEIINLEAILNLPKGTEHFLADLHGEYEAFQHVLRNASGAIKRKVNEIFGNTLRENEKKELCTLIYYPEQKLELIKGVETDIDDWYVITLNQLVRVCQNVSSKYTRSKVRKALPKEFSYIIQELLHESSMVPNKQAYINVIISTIISTRRADDFIIALCQLIQRLTIDTLHVLGDIFDRGPAPHRIMDILCNYHNFDVQWGNHDILWMGAAAGNECCMANVLRLAMRYGNLSVLEDGYGINLLPLATFAMETYAEDSCSLFGPKVEGQECTYNEKTLRMIAQMHKAISIIQFKLEAEIIKRRPDFGMDDRMLLHRIDFERNILTLDGKEYELKDSFLPTVDPADPYKLTSEEREIMNKLHHSFVSSEKLKKHMRCLFRYGCMYTVSNSNLLFHASVPLNEDGTLKNVMIAGKAYKGKKLL
;
A
#
# COMPACT_ATOMS: atom_id res chain seq x y z
N HIS A 1 13.28 -32.47 27.95
CA HIS A 1 13.84 -31.94 29.23
C HIS A 1 15.26 -31.47 29.00
N THR A 2 15.50 -30.20 28.75
CA THR A 2 16.70 -29.37 28.98
C THR A 2 16.84 -28.31 27.89
N ARG A 3 15.95 -27.30 27.87
CA ARG A 3 16.14 -26.09 27.05
C ARG A 3 15.72 -24.79 27.75
N PHE A 4 15.90 -24.73 29.09
CA PHE A 4 15.60 -23.54 29.89
C PHE A 4 16.83 -23.03 30.69
N LEU A 5 18.00 -22.96 30.08
CA LEU A 5 19.17 -22.43 30.77
C LEU A 5 20.10 -21.64 29.80
N TYR A 6 19.57 -20.58 29.17
CA TYR A 6 20.38 -19.43 28.75
C TYR A 6 19.47 -18.21 28.59
N VAL A 7 18.80 -17.81 29.66
CA VAL A 7 18.28 -16.47 29.82
C VAL A 7 19.45 -15.61 30.26
N SER A 8 20.00 -14.79 29.40
CA SER A 8 21.09 -13.88 29.75
C SER A 8 20.60 -12.87 30.83
N TRP A 9 21.49 -12.40 31.69
CA TRP A 9 21.19 -11.39 32.70
C TRP A 9 20.42 -10.17 32.18
N GLY A 10 20.61 -9.80 30.90
CA GLY A 10 19.86 -8.75 30.24
C GLY A 10 18.37 -9.06 30.03
N SER A 11 17.98 -10.32 29.87
CA SER A 11 16.56 -10.71 29.71
C SER A 11 15.83 -10.75 31.07
N GLU A 12 16.50 -11.09 32.16
CA GLU A 12 15.90 -11.03 33.51
C GLU A 12 15.64 -9.59 33.95
N MET A 13 16.53 -8.66 33.62
CA MET A 13 16.35 -7.24 33.91
C MET A 13 15.18 -6.67 33.11
N CYS A 14 15.05 -6.98 31.80
CA CYS A 14 13.91 -6.59 30.99
C CYS A 14 12.57 -7.18 31.47
N ILE A 15 12.56 -8.43 31.93
CA ILE A 15 11.37 -9.07 32.51
C ILE A 15 10.96 -8.37 33.80
N ARG A 16 11.89 -8.06 34.67
CA ARG A 16 11.64 -7.39 35.95
C ARG A 16 11.09 -5.98 35.74
N ASP A 17 11.68 -5.21 34.81
CA ASP A 17 11.19 -3.86 34.45
C ASP A 17 9.80 -3.92 33.84
N SER A 18 9.53 -4.90 32.98
CA SER A 18 8.20 -5.12 32.39
C SER A 18 7.17 -5.49 33.47
N LEU A 19 7.51 -6.37 34.43
CA LEU A 19 6.61 -6.73 35.51
C LEU A 19 6.37 -5.54 36.47
N GLN A 20 7.37 -4.68 36.68
CA GLN A 20 7.22 -3.48 37.47
C GLN A 20 6.27 -2.47 36.78
N LEU A 21 6.35 -2.29 35.47
CA LEU A 21 5.40 -1.49 34.68
C LEU A 21 3.98 -2.07 34.73
N LEU A 22 3.84 -3.39 34.60
CA LEU A 22 2.55 -4.07 34.71
C LEU A 22 1.92 -3.92 36.10
N SER A 23 2.74 -3.92 37.19
CA SER A 23 2.24 -3.73 38.55
C SER A 23 1.59 -2.36 38.79
N HIS A 24 1.97 -1.33 38.02
CA HIS A 24 1.27 -0.03 38.06
C HIS A 24 -0.13 -0.09 37.42
N SER A 25 -0.30 -0.91 36.38
CA SER A 25 -1.58 -1.08 35.71
C SER A 25 -2.49 -2.08 36.43
N PHE A 26 -1.90 -3.08 37.07
CA PHE A 26 -2.58 -4.17 37.78
C PHE A 26 -2.00 -4.31 39.21
N PRO A 27 -2.35 -3.39 40.13
CA PRO A 27 -1.73 -3.28 41.44
C PRO A 27 -2.11 -4.41 42.40
N THR A 28 -3.21 -5.13 42.13
CA THR A 28 -3.66 -6.25 42.94
C THR A 28 -3.73 -7.56 42.17
N ILE A 29 -3.71 -8.70 42.91
CA ILE A 29 -3.92 -10.02 42.31
C ILE A 29 -5.32 -10.09 41.64
N ALA A 30 -6.33 -9.44 42.22
CA ALA A 30 -7.66 -9.40 41.65
C ALA A 30 -7.69 -8.69 40.31
N ASP A 31 -7.01 -7.53 40.19
CA ASP A 31 -6.92 -6.78 38.93
C ASP A 31 -6.20 -7.59 37.84
N ALA A 32 -5.05 -8.19 38.20
CA ALA A 32 -4.31 -9.04 37.28
C ALA A 32 -5.11 -10.28 36.84
N SER A 33 -5.80 -10.94 37.77
CA SER A 33 -6.65 -12.10 37.47
C SER A 33 -7.82 -11.73 36.57
N THR A 34 -8.45 -10.58 36.80
CA THR A 34 -9.54 -10.08 35.93
C THR A 34 -9.04 -9.85 34.51
N GLU A 35 -7.88 -9.24 34.36
CA GLU A 35 -7.30 -9.00 33.03
C GLU A 35 -6.88 -10.31 32.34
N ILE A 36 -6.33 -11.27 33.07
CA ILE A 36 -6.02 -12.61 32.53
C ILE A 36 -7.30 -13.29 32.02
N ILE A 37 -8.40 -13.25 32.79
CA ILE A 37 -9.70 -13.78 32.34
C ILE A 37 -10.19 -13.08 31.09
N ASN A 38 -10.08 -11.75 31.02
CA ASN A 38 -10.46 -10.97 29.84
C ASN A 38 -9.64 -11.36 28.59
N LEU A 39 -8.32 -11.45 28.76
CA LEU A 39 -7.41 -11.81 27.67
C LEU A 39 -7.65 -13.26 27.20
N GLU A 40 -7.85 -14.20 28.12
CA GLU A 40 -8.15 -15.59 27.79
C GLU A 40 -9.48 -15.71 27.03
N ALA A 41 -10.51 -14.97 27.46
CA ALA A 41 -11.77 -14.89 26.72
C ALA A 41 -11.57 -14.33 25.29
N ILE A 42 -10.74 -13.30 25.12
CA ILE A 42 -10.42 -12.71 23.81
C ILE A 42 -9.67 -13.71 22.93
N LEU A 43 -8.70 -14.45 23.49
CA LEU A 43 -7.94 -15.46 22.74
C LEU A 43 -8.80 -16.61 22.22
N ASN A 44 -9.94 -16.89 22.87
CA ASN A 44 -10.90 -17.92 22.46
C ASN A 44 -11.97 -17.39 21.47
N LEU A 45 -11.99 -16.11 21.12
CA LEU A 45 -12.84 -15.60 20.05
C LEU A 45 -12.40 -16.14 18.69
N PRO A 46 -13.33 -16.26 17.72
CA PRO A 46 -12.96 -16.54 16.33
C PRO A 46 -11.93 -15.51 15.83
N LYS A 47 -10.92 -15.99 15.14
CA LYS A 47 -9.91 -15.08 14.54
C LYS A 47 -10.58 -14.10 13.58
N GLY A 48 -10.11 -12.85 13.60
CA GLY A 48 -10.49 -11.85 12.62
C GLY A 48 -10.08 -12.29 11.20
N THR A 49 -10.78 -11.78 10.19
CA THR A 49 -10.42 -12.04 8.80
C THR A 49 -9.20 -11.21 8.42
N GLU A 50 -8.14 -11.85 7.98
CA GLU A 50 -6.97 -11.21 7.41
C GLU A 50 -7.14 -11.11 5.89
N HIS A 51 -6.74 -9.98 5.32
CA HIS A 51 -6.79 -9.71 3.89
C HIS A 51 -5.37 -9.46 3.40
N PHE A 52 -4.94 -10.19 2.37
CA PHE A 52 -3.59 -10.13 1.82
C PHE A 52 -3.66 -9.55 0.42
N LEU A 53 -2.90 -8.48 0.18
CA LEU A 53 -2.76 -7.83 -1.12
C LEU A 53 -1.28 -7.65 -1.45
N ALA A 54 -0.90 -7.91 -2.69
CA ALA A 54 0.46 -7.74 -3.18
C ALA A 54 0.47 -6.94 -4.48
N ASP A 55 1.61 -6.34 -4.79
CA ASP A 55 1.87 -5.71 -6.09
C ASP A 55 0.78 -4.71 -6.51
N LEU A 56 0.48 -3.75 -5.64
CA LEU A 56 -0.59 -2.76 -5.87
C LEU A 56 -0.26 -1.79 -7.00
N HIS A 57 1.02 -1.48 -7.17
CA HIS A 57 1.57 -0.72 -8.30
C HIS A 57 0.74 0.48 -8.74
N GLY A 58 0.20 1.26 -7.80
CA GLY A 58 -0.56 2.46 -8.10
C GLY A 58 -1.94 2.22 -8.73
N GLU A 59 -2.42 0.98 -8.83
CA GLU A 59 -3.72 0.60 -9.40
C GLU A 59 -4.86 0.89 -8.40
N TYR A 60 -5.13 2.17 -8.20
CA TYR A 60 -6.04 2.67 -7.16
C TYR A 60 -7.47 2.15 -7.30
N GLU A 61 -8.04 2.15 -8.50
CA GLU A 61 -9.45 1.75 -8.70
C GLU A 61 -9.64 0.26 -8.40
N ALA A 62 -8.70 -0.58 -8.86
CA ALA A 62 -8.71 -2.01 -8.54
C ALA A 62 -8.52 -2.25 -7.04
N PHE A 63 -7.56 -1.57 -6.42
CA PHE A 63 -7.30 -1.63 -4.98
C PHE A 63 -8.56 -1.24 -4.18
N GLN A 64 -9.19 -0.11 -4.51
CA GLN A 64 -10.38 0.37 -3.82
C GLN A 64 -11.55 -0.62 -3.98
N HIS A 65 -11.75 -1.18 -5.18
CA HIS A 65 -12.78 -2.19 -5.41
C HIS A 65 -12.55 -3.44 -4.56
N VAL A 66 -11.32 -3.95 -4.50
CA VAL A 66 -10.96 -5.13 -3.71
C VAL A 66 -11.13 -4.88 -2.21
N LEU A 67 -10.78 -3.68 -1.71
CA LEU A 67 -11.04 -3.32 -0.31
C LEU A 67 -12.54 -3.30 0.01
N ARG A 68 -13.35 -2.66 -0.84
CA ARG A 68 -14.80 -2.49 -0.62
C ARG A 68 -15.55 -3.81 -0.62
N ASN A 69 -15.14 -4.76 -1.47
CA ASN A 69 -15.77 -6.09 -1.52
C ASN A 69 -15.11 -7.12 -0.60
N ALA A 70 -13.98 -6.76 0.04
CA ALA A 70 -13.21 -7.61 0.92
C ALA A 70 -12.83 -8.96 0.25
N SER A 71 -12.36 -8.91 -1.01
CA SER A 71 -12.06 -10.09 -1.85
C SER A 71 -13.20 -11.11 -1.86
N GLY A 72 -14.45 -10.63 -1.92
CA GLY A 72 -15.66 -11.45 -1.95
C GLY A 72 -16.14 -11.98 -0.58
N ALA A 73 -15.47 -11.61 0.52
CA ALA A 73 -15.90 -12.05 1.85
C ALA A 73 -17.29 -11.52 2.24
N ILE A 74 -17.62 -10.27 1.85
CA ILE A 74 -18.95 -9.70 2.06
C ILE A 74 -20.01 -10.50 1.31
N LYS A 75 -19.77 -10.84 0.04
CA LYS A 75 -20.70 -11.66 -0.76
C LYS A 75 -20.95 -13.03 -0.14
N ARG A 76 -19.90 -13.70 0.37
CA ARG A 76 -20.07 -14.98 1.08
C ARG A 76 -20.96 -14.82 2.30
N LYS A 77 -20.76 -13.78 3.11
CA LYS A 77 -21.58 -13.52 4.30
C LYS A 77 -23.03 -13.20 3.95
N VAL A 78 -23.29 -12.41 2.93
CA VAL A 78 -24.65 -12.15 2.43
C VAL A 78 -25.33 -13.45 2.01
N ASN A 79 -24.61 -14.33 1.31
CA ASN A 79 -25.13 -15.65 0.92
C ASN A 79 -25.40 -16.56 2.14
N GLU A 80 -24.52 -16.56 3.14
CA GLU A 80 -24.68 -17.33 4.39
C GLU A 80 -25.91 -16.85 5.20
N ILE A 81 -26.11 -15.53 5.30
CA ILE A 81 -27.18 -14.92 6.10
C ILE A 81 -28.54 -15.12 5.46
N PHE A 82 -28.63 -14.93 4.16
CA PHE A 82 -29.93 -14.88 3.46
C PHE A 82 -30.29 -16.19 2.75
N GLY A 83 -29.31 -17.06 2.46
CA GLY A 83 -29.55 -18.36 1.85
C GLY A 83 -30.53 -18.28 0.66
N ASN A 84 -31.68 -18.96 0.80
CA ASN A 84 -32.78 -18.94 -0.18
C ASN A 84 -33.86 -17.88 0.11
N THR A 85 -33.70 -17.04 1.16
CA THR A 85 -34.69 -16.01 1.50
C THR A 85 -34.65 -14.81 0.59
N LEU A 86 -33.49 -14.57 -0.05
CA LEU A 86 -33.32 -13.57 -1.09
C LEU A 86 -32.94 -14.23 -2.42
N ARG A 87 -33.45 -13.69 -3.52
CA ARG A 87 -33.07 -14.10 -4.87
C ARG A 87 -31.63 -13.68 -5.16
N GLU A 88 -30.96 -14.33 -6.09
CA GLU A 88 -29.58 -14.02 -6.44
C GLU A 88 -29.36 -12.56 -6.90
N ASN A 89 -30.35 -11.98 -7.61
CA ASN A 89 -30.28 -10.59 -8.02
C ASN A 89 -30.38 -9.63 -6.82
N GLU A 90 -31.27 -9.91 -5.85
CA GLU A 90 -31.42 -9.10 -4.64
C GLU A 90 -30.15 -9.13 -3.78
N LYS A 91 -29.50 -10.30 -3.68
CA LYS A 91 -28.19 -10.42 -3.01
C LYS A 91 -27.10 -9.62 -3.72
N LYS A 92 -27.08 -9.64 -5.06
CA LYS A 92 -26.13 -8.82 -5.85
C LYS A 92 -26.38 -7.32 -5.65
N GLU A 93 -27.65 -6.89 -5.65
CA GLU A 93 -28.02 -5.50 -5.38
C GLU A 93 -27.58 -5.05 -3.98
N LEU A 94 -27.85 -5.88 -2.96
CA LEU A 94 -27.39 -5.60 -1.59
C LEU A 94 -25.86 -5.54 -1.49
N CYS A 95 -25.14 -6.44 -2.15
CA CYS A 95 -23.67 -6.39 -2.20
C CYS A 95 -23.18 -5.11 -2.90
N THR A 96 -23.80 -4.74 -4.02
CA THR A 96 -23.43 -3.50 -4.74
C THR A 96 -23.66 -2.28 -3.88
N LEU A 97 -24.76 -2.24 -3.13
CA LEU A 97 -25.04 -1.16 -2.17
C LEU A 97 -23.97 -1.11 -1.06
N ILE A 98 -23.58 -2.27 -0.50
CA ILE A 98 -22.54 -2.31 0.53
C ILE A 98 -21.19 -1.82 -0.03
N TYR A 99 -20.85 -2.13 -1.29
CA TYR A 99 -19.58 -1.73 -1.89
C TYR A 99 -19.55 -0.25 -2.29
N TYR A 100 -20.65 0.27 -2.82
CA TYR A 100 -20.76 1.61 -3.42
C TYR A 100 -22.04 2.32 -2.95
N PRO A 101 -22.17 2.60 -1.64
CA PRO A 101 -23.45 3.09 -1.09
C PRO A 101 -23.90 4.41 -1.69
N GLU A 102 -23.00 5.38 -1.83
CA GLU A 102 -23.36 6.71 -2.35
C GLU A 102 -23.90 6.62 -3.77
N GLN A 103 -23.16 5.96 -4.67
CA GLN A 103 -23.51 5.82 -6.08
C GLN A 103 -24.78 4.99 -6.26
N LYS A 104 -24.93 3.94 -5.47
CA LYS A 104 -26.12 3.07 -5.57
C LYS A 104 -27.37 3.77 -5.06
N LEU A 105 -27.28 4.56 -4.01
CA LEU A 105 -28.40 5.37 -3.48
C LEU A 105 -28.88 6.40 -4.52
N GLU A 106 -27.97 7.07 -5.21
CA GLU A 106 -28.33 8.00 -6.29
C GLU A 106 -29.13 7.31 -7.40
N LEU A 107 -28.68 6.13 -7.83
CA LEU A 107 -29.37 5.32 -8.84
C LEU A 107 -30.76 4.87 -8.38
N ILE A 108 -30.90 4.39 -7.16
CA ILE A 108 -32.16 3.92 -6.59
C ILE A 108 -33.19 5.05 -6.51
N LYS A 109 -32.82 6.24 -6.04
CA LYS A 109 -33.71 7.41 -5.97
C LYS A 109 -34.26 7.82 -7.34
N GLY A 110 -33.54 7.53 -8.42
CA GLY A 110 -33.99 7.81 -9.79
C GLY A 110 -34.98 6.79 -10.36
N VAL A 111 -35.09 5.60 -9.74
CA VAL A 111 -35.87 4.47 -10.30
C VAL A 111 -36.97 4.00 -9.36
N GLU A 112 -36.76 4.05 -8.05
CA GLU A 112 -37.68 3.49 -7.06
C GLU A 112 -38.88 4.40 -6.88
N THR A 113 -40.09 3.81 -6.95
CA THR A 113 -41.36 4.53 -6.82
C THR A 113 -41.81 4.65 -5.37
N ASP A 114 -41.48 3.68 -4.52
CA ASP A 114 -41.74 3.67 -3.09
C ASP A 114 -40.43 3.57 -2.31
N ILE A 115 -39.77 4.70 -2.16
CA ILE A 115 -38.46 4.77 -1.53
C ILE A 115 -38.52 4.45 -0.03
N ASP A 116 -39.61 4.74 0.65
CA ASP A 116 -39.74 4.50 2.09
C ASP A 116 -39.83 3.01 2.40
N ASP A 117 -40.61 2.24 1.63
CA ASP A 117 -40.66 0.77 1.74
C ASP A 117 -39.28 0.15 1.40
N TRP A 118 -38.62 0.66 0.38
CA TRP A 118 -37.26 0.21 0.05
C TRP A 118 -36.27 0.47 1.19
N TYR A 119 -36.34 1.63 1.84
CA TYR A 119 -35.50 1.93 3.01
C TYR A 119 -35.75 0.96 4.16
N VAL A 120 -37.02 0.65 4.47
CA VAL A 120 -37.38 -0.31 5.54
C VAL A 120 -36.75 -1.67 5.28
N ILE A 121 -36.90 -2.19 4.07
CA ILE A 121 -36.37 -3.51 3.67
C ILE A 121 -34.85 -3.50 3.76
N THR A 122 -34.21 -2.50 3.13
CA THR A 122 -32.76 -2.39 3.02
C THR A 122 -32.09 -2.21 4.38
N LEU A 123 -32.63 -1.37 5.26
CA LEU A 123 -32.11 -1.17 6.60
C LEU A 123 -32.15 -2.43 7.44
N ASN A 124 -33.27 -3.19 7.39
CA ASN A 124 -33.36 -4.48 8.06
C ASN A 124 -32.32 -5.49 7.54
N GLN A 125 -32.08 -5.53 6.22
CA GLN A 125 -31.06 -6.40 5.63
C GLN A 125 -29.65 -6.00 6.09
N LEU A 126 -29.31 -4.72 6.04
CA LEU A 126 -28.01 -4.19 6.46
C LEU A 126 -27.74 -4.42 7.95
N VAL A 127 -28.74 -4.23 8.81
CA VAL A 127 -28.63 -4.52 10.25
C VAL A 127 -28.29 -5.99 10.47
N ARG A 128 -28.95 -6.95 9.78
CA ARG A 128 -28.63 -8.38 9.86
C ARG A 128 -27.20 -8.68 9.42
N VAL A 129 -26.72 -8.05 8.34
CA VAL A 129 -25.33 -8.21 7.90
C VAL A 129 -24.37 -7.65 8.95
N CYS A 130 -24.64 -6.44 9.50
CA CYS A 130 -23.84 -5.85 10.57
C CYS A 130 -23.79 -6.75 11.81
N GLN A 131 -24.90 -7.30 12.26
CA GLN A 131 -24.94 -8.25 13.38
C GLN A 131 -24.05 -9.47 13.14
N ASN A 132 -24.08 -10.05 11.94
CA ASN A 132 -23.25 -11.20 11.60
C ASN A 132 -21.76 -10.84 11.59
N VAL A 133 -21.35 -9.77 10.91
CA VAL A 133 -19.93 -9.39 10.84
C VAL A 133 -19.36 -8.93 12.18
N SER A 134 -20.20 -8.40 13.07
CA SER A 134 -19.80 -7.94 14.41
C SER A 134 -19.70 -9.08 15.42
N SER A 135 -20.39 -10.20 15.21
CA SER A 135 -20.48 -11.30 16.18
C SER A 135 -19.15 -11.94 16.58
N LYS A 136 -18.14 -11.87 15.73
CA LYS A 136 -16.81 -12.41 15.98
C LYS A 136 -15.91 -11.50 16.83
N TYR A 137 -16.38 -10.32 17.22
CA TYR A 137 -15.59 -9.32 17.96
C TYR A 137 -16.15 -9.05 19.34
N THR A 138 -15.27 -8.56 20.24
CA THR A 138 -15.74 -8.03 21.53
C THR A 138 -16.59 -6.77 21.32
N ARG A 139 -17.54 -6.54 22.23
CA ARG A 139 -18.37 -5.32 22.23
C ARG A 139 -17.52 -4.05 22.22
N SER A 140 -16.40 -4.05 22.96
CA SER A 140 -15.46 -2.92 22.99
C SER A 140 -14.85 -2.64 21.62
N LYS A 141 -14.46 -3.67 20.87
CA LYS A 141 -13.89 -3.52 19.52
C LYS A 141 -14.94 -2.99 18.54
N VAL A 142 -16.16 -3.54 18.58
CA VAL A 142 -17.28 -3.07 17.75
C VAL A 142 -17.57 -1.59 18.06
N ARG A 143 -17.71 -1.22 19.34
CA ARG A 143 -17.98 0.16 19.75
C ARG A 143 -16.95 1.17 19.25
N LYS A 144 -15.67 0.80 19.22
CA LYS A 144 -14.60 1.65 18.66
C LYS A 144 -14.68 1.79 17.12
N ALA A 145 -15.35 0.87 16.44
CA ALA A 145 -15.55 0.92 15.00
C ALA A 145 -16.80 1.70 14.58
N LEU A 146 -17.74 1.96 15.50
CA LEU A 146 -19.00 2.63 15.19
C LEU A 146 -18.77 4.08 14.70
N PRO A 147 -19.54 4.53 13.71
CA PRO A 147 -19.55 5.93 13.30
C PRO A 147 -20.08 6.79 14.44
N LYS A 148 -19.39 7.89 14.75
CA LYS A 148 -19.70 8.74 15.92
C LYS A 148 -21.15 9.23 15.95
N GLU A 149 -21.66 9.60 14.79
CA GLU A 149 -22.98 10.19 14.61
C GLU A 149 -24.13 9.24 14.97
N PHE A 150 -23.99 7.97 14.60
CA PHE A 150 -25.02 6.95 14.79
C PHE A 150 -24.63 5.87 15.81
N SER A 151 -23.60 6.10 16.59
CA SER A 151 -23.00 5.05 17.43
C SER A 151 -23.98 4.41 18.41
N TYR A 152 -24.81 5.22 19.07
CA TYR A 152 -25.82 4.73 20.01
C TYR A 152 -26.89 3.88 19.31
N ILE A 153 -27.48 4.41 18.23
CA ILE A 153 -28.56 3.73 17.50
C ILE A 153 -28.07 2.42 16.89
N ILE A 154 -26.88 2.42 16.27
CA ILE A 154 -26.32 1.19 15.70
C ILE A 154 -26.01 0.19 16.80
N GLN A 155 -25.50 0.61 17.95
CA GLN A 155 -25.23 -0.27 19.08
C GLN A 155 -26.51 -0.94 19.58
N GLU A 156 -27.61 -0.22 19.70
CA GLU A 156 -28.92 -0.80 20.06
C GLU A 156 -29.36 -1.84 19.03
N LEU A 157 -29.33 -1.50 17.74
CA LEU A 157 -29.73 -2.42 16.65
C LEU A 157 -28.85 -3.68 16.57
N LEU A 158 -27.57 -3.60 16.96
CA LEU A 158 -26.66 -4.74 16.96
C LEU A 158 -26.88 -5.70 18.13
N HIS A 159 -27.35 -5.21 19.27
CA HIS A 159 -27.49 -6.02 20.50
C HIS A 159 -28.88 -6.54 20.75
N GLU A 160 -29.89 -5.97 20.11
CA GLU A 160 -31.25 -6.42 20.27
C GLU A 160 -31.56 -7.65 19.39
N SER A 161 -32.13 -8.67 20.00
CA SER A 161 -32.55 -9.87 19.28
C SER A 161 -33.94 -9.67 18.68
N SER A 162 -34.06 -9.75 17.37
CA SER A 162 -35.32 -9.72 16.64
C SER A 162 -36.26 -10.93 16.97
N MET A 163 -35.75 -11.90 17.74
CA MET A 163 -36.56 -13.10 18.13
C MET A 163 -37.56 -12.80 19.25
N VAL A 164 -37.49 -11.63 19.90
CA VAL A 164 -38.43 -11.25 20.95
C VAL A 164 -39.45 -10.27 20.35
N PRO A 165 -40.76 -10.58 20.32
CA PRO A 165 -41.80 -9.79 19.63
C PRO A 165 -41.82 -8.30 20.01
N ASN A 166 -41.64 -7.97 21.30
CA ASN A 166 -41.63 -6.59 21.78
C ASN A 166 -40.37 -5.81 21.29
N LYS A 167 -39.26 -6.49 20.99
CA LYS A 167 -38.05 -5.90 20.50
C LYS A 167 -38.11 -5.63 18.99
N GLN A 168 -38.83 -6.44 18.23
CA GLN A 168 -39.08 -6.16 16.82
C GLN A 168 -39.87 -4.84 16.65
N ALA A 169 -40.86 -4.58 17.49
CA ALA A 169 -41.60 -3.32 17.49
C ALA A 169 -40.65 -2.12 17.77
N TYR A 170 -39.73 -2.27 18.73
CA TYR A 170 -38.73 -1.25 19.03
C TYR A 170 -37.79 -0.97 17.84
N ILE A 171 -37.27 -2.01 17.18
CA ILE A 171 -36.44 -1.87 15.97
C ILE A 171 -37.20 -1.16 14.86
N ASN A 172 -38.47 -1.52 14.64
CA ASN A 172 -39.30 -0.91 13.61
C ASN A 172 -39.53 0.59 13.88
N VAL A 173 -39.72 0.99 15.16
CA VAL A 173 -39.84 2.42 15.55
C VAL A 173 -38.54 3.17 15.25
N ILE A 174 -37.38 2.59 15.55
CA ILE A 174 -36.07 3.21 15.21
C ILE A 174 -35.98 3.43 13.70
N ILE A 175 -36.22 2.40 12.90
CA ILE A 175 -36.12 2.46 11.43
C ILE A 175 -37.10 3.51 10.86
N SER A 176 -38.36 3.49 11.29
CA SER A 176 -39.37 4.46 10.83
C SER A 176 -38.99 5.90 11.22
N THR A 177 -38.36 6.09 12.39
CA THR A 177 -37.89 7.40 12.82
C THR A 177 -36.70 7.90 11.97
N ILE A 178 -35.76 7.01 11.62
CA ILE A 178 -34.64 7.34 10.72
C ILE A 178 -35.17 7.81 9.35
N ILE A 179 -36.17 7.12 8.81
CA ILE A 179 -36.81 7.46 7.53
C ILE A 179 -37.57 8.80 7.64
N SER A 180 -38.45 8.96 8.64
CA SER A 180 -39.24 10.17 8.80
C SER A 180 -38.42 11.43 9.07
N THR A 181 -37.23 11.29 9.67
CA THR A 181 -36.24 12.36 9.86
C THR A 181 -35.34 12.62 8.65
N ARG A 182 -35.55 11.89 7.53
CA ARG A 182 -34.76 11.98 6.28
C ARG A 182 -33.26 11.71 6.45
N ARG A 183 -32.92 10.77 7.37
CA ARG A 183 -31.54 10.36 7.65
C ARG A 183 -31.21 8.95 7.15
N ALA A 184 -32.11 8.36 6.32
CA ALA A 184 -31.96 6.99 5.84
C ALA A 184 -30.70 6.79 4.99
N ASP A 185 -30.38 7.72 4.08
CA ASP A 185 -29.17 7.64 3.25
C ASP A 185 -27.89 7.64 4.09
N ASP A 186 -27.73 8.62 4.97
CA ASP A 186 -26.56 8.75 5.83
C ASP A 186 -26.41 7.50 6.71
N PHE A 187 -27.52 6.96 7.18
CA PHE A 187 -27.53 5.76 8.02
C PHE A 187 -27.15 4.50 7.22
N ILE A 188 -27.64 4.34 5.99
CA ILE A 188 -27.25 3.26 5.07
C ILE A 188 -25.76 3.33 4.76
N ILE A 189 -25.25 4.52 4.41
CA ILE A 189 -23.82 4.72 4.15
C ILE A 189 -23.00 4.33 5.40
N ALA A 190 -23.41 4.75 6.57
CA ALA A 190 -22.74 4.43 7.83
C ALA A 190 -22.72 2.92 8.13
N LEU A 191 -23.84 2.21 7.89
CA LEU A 191 -23.91 0.75 8.03
C LEU A 191 -23.03 0.04 7.00
N CYS A 192 -23.06 0.46 5.73
CA CYS A 192 -22.22 -0.14 4.69
C CYS A 192 -20.72 0.02 5.00
N GLN A 193 -20.28 1.20 5.43
CA GLN A 193 -18.91 1.46 5.85
C GLN A 193 -18.53 0.63 7.09
N LEU A 194 -19.44 0.46 8.04
CA LEU A 194 -19.24 -0.39 9.20
C LEU A 194 -19.08 -1.86 8.81
N ILE A 195 -19.91 -2.37 7.90
CA ILE A 195 -19.82 -3.74 7.36
C ILE A 195 -18.45 -3.96 6.70
N GLN A 196 -18.02 -3.04 5.82
CA GLN A 196 -16.70 -3.11 5.19
C GLN A 196 -15.59 -3.17 6.23
N ARG A 197 -15.64 -2.26 7.22
CA ARG A 197 -14.63 -2.16 8.29
C ARG A 197 -14.57 -3.41 9.19
N LEU A 198 -15.71 -3.99 9.55
CA LEU A 198 -15.77 -5.17 10.43
C LEU A 198 -15.57 -6.49 9.67
N THR A 199 -15.69 -6.50 8.36
CA THR A 199 -15.46 -7.72 7.57
C THR A 199 -13.99 -8.09 7.58
N ILE A 200 -13.08 -7.12 7.39
CA ILE A 200 -11.63 -7.33 7.42
C ILE A 200 -11.08 -6.76 8.73
N ASP A 201 -10.41 -7.60 9.49
CA ASP A 201 -9.77 -7.22 10.75
C ASP A 201 -8.40 -6.58 10.53
N THR A 202 -7.58 -7.23 9.71
CA THR A 202 -6.23 -6.78 9.39
C THR A 202 -5.99 -6.88 7.89
N LEU A 203 -5.41 -5.83 7.34
CA LEU A 203 -4.95 -5.77 5.97
C LEU A 203 -3.43 -5.92 5.93
N HIS A 204 -2.94 -6.95 5.25
CA HIS A 204 -1.52 -7.17 4.99
C HIS A 204 -1.21 -6.75 3.56
N VAL A 205 -0.35 -5.75 3.38
CA VAL A 205 0.11 -5.29 2.07
C VAL A 205 1.51 -5.81 1.83
N LEU A 206 1.65 -6.76 0.91
CA LEU A 206 2.90 -7.44 0.60
C LEU A 206 3.76 -6.66 -0.40
N GLY A 207 3.87 -5.36 -0.21
CA GLY A 207 4.76 -4.45 -0.93
C GLY A 207 4.36 -4.07 -2.34
N ASP A 208 5.27 -3.33 -2.96
CA ASP A 208 5.14 -2.76 -4.29
C ASP A 208 3.85 -1.93 -4.47
N ILE A 209 3.68 -0.95 -3.57
CA ILE A 209 2.58 0.02 -3.64
C ILE A 209 2.81 1.00 -4.79
N PHE A 210 4.07 1.36 -5.01
CA PHE A 210 4.51 2.40 -5.95
C PHE A 210 4.83 1.87 -7.33
N ASP A 211 4.97 2.83 -8.26
CA ASP A 211 5.33 2.66 -9.67
C ASP A 211 4.33 1.89 -10.52
N ARG A 212 4.51 1.91 -11.84
CA ARG A 212 3.72 1.35 -12.93
C ARG A 212 2.35 2.00 -13.11
N GLY A 213 1.46 1.99 -12.11
CA GLY A 213 0.13 2.60 -12.19
C GLY A 213 0.08 4.07 -11.75
N PRO A 214 -1.04 4.77 -12.02
CA PRO A 214 -1.10 6.23 -11.99
C PRO A 214 -1.38 6.84 -10.61
N ALA A 215 -1.75 6.07 -9.57
CA ALA A 215 -2.27 6.66 -8.35
C ALA A 215 -1.79 6.04 -7.01
N PRO A 216 -0.48 5.74 -6.83
CA PRO A 216 0.04 5.21 -5.57
C PRO A 216 -0.18 6.19 -4.40
N HIS A 217 -0.16 7.49 -4.64
CA HIS A 217 -0.42 8.51 -3.63
C HIS A 217 -1.86 8.40 -3.06
N ARG A 218 -2.86 8.04 -3.86
CA ARG A 218 -4.24 7.81 -3.42
C ARG A 218 -4.36 6.52 -2.60
N ILE A 219 -3.64 5.46 -2.99
CA ILE A 219 -3.54 4.22 -2.21
C ILE A 219 -2.96 4.52 -0.83
N MET A 220 -1.85 5.27 -0.78
CA MET A 220 -1.23 5.66 0.49
C MET A 220 -2.15 6.54 1.35
N ASP A 221 -2.95 7.44 0.75
CA ASP A 221 -3.95 8.23 1.48
C ASP A 221 -4.98 7.31 2.18
N ILE A 222 -5.41 6.21 1.54
CA ILE A 222 -6.30 5.22 2.17
C ILE A 222 -5.57 4.44 3.26
N LEU A 223 -4.38 3.89 2.97
CA LEU A 223 -3.63 3.07 3.91
C LEU A 223 -3.29 3.83 5.19
N CYS A 224 -2.81 5.08 5.09
CA CYS A 224 -2.49 5.90 6.25
C CYS A 224 -3.68 6.17 7.19
N ASN A 225 -4.91 6.00 6.71
CA ASN A 225 -6.15 6.15 7.47
C ASN A 225 -6.86 4.80 7.74
N TYR A 226 -6.28 3.68 7.29
CA TYR A 226 -6.89 2.38 7.48
C TYR A 226 -6.81 1.95 8.96
N HIS A 227 -7.83 1.23 9.44
CA HIS A 227 -7.99 0.95 10.86
C HIS A 227 -6.94 -0.01 11.45
N ASN A 228 -6.45 -0.96 10.66
CA ASN A 228 -5.43 -1.93 11.08
C ASN A 228 -4.76 -2.55 9.85
N PHE A 229 -3.49 -2.24 9.62
CA PHE A 229 -2.74 -2.77 8.50
C PHE A 229 -1.24 -2.83 8.81
N ASP A 230 -0.53 -3.63 8.05
CA ASP A 230 0.91 -3.64 7.96
C ASP A 230 1.37 -3.73 6.49
N VAL A 231 2.63 -3.39 6.25
CA VAL A 231 3.26 -3.43 4.92
C VAL A 231 4.58 -4.18 5.00
N GLN A 232 4.79 -5.14 4.13
CA GLN A 232 6.12 -5.68 3.87
C GLN A 232 6.70 -4.95 2.67
N TRP A 233 7.78 -4.18 2.91
CA TRP A 233 8.32 -3.28 1.88
C TRP A 233 8.77 -4.02 0.63
N GLY A 234 8.26 -3.62 -0.53
CA GLY A 234 8.74 -4.03 -1.84
C GLY A 234 9.95 -3.19 -2.28
N ASN A 235 10.61 -3.63 -3.34
CA ASN A 235 11.76 -2.90 -3.88
C ASN A 235 11.38 -1.52 -4.41
N HIS A 236 10.19 -1.36 -4.99
CA HIS A 236 9.68 -0.06 -5.41
C HIS A 236 9.42 0.87 -4.22
N ASP A 237 8.85 0.35 -3.13
CA ASP A 237 8.61 1.13 -1.91
C ASP A 237 9.92 1.65 -1.30
N ILE A 238 10.96 0.79 -1.26
CA ILE A 238 12.29 1.17 -0.75
C ILE A 238 12.93 2.26 -1.61
N LEU A 239 12.78 2.22 -2.94
CA LEU A 239 13.25 3.28 -3.83
C LEU A 239 12.61 4.63 -3.50
N TRP A 240 11.28 4.66 -3.30
CA TRP A 240 10.57 5.86 -2.91
C TRP A 240 10.94 6.36 -1.51
N MET A 241 11.14 5.44 -0.55
CA MET A 241 11.65 5.77 0.79
C MET A 241 13.05 6.40 0.70
N GLY A 242 13.94 5.83 -0.11
CA GLY A 242 15.28 6.36 -0.36
C GLY A 242 15.25 7.73 -1.03
N ALA A 243 14.41 7.93 -2.03
CA ALA A 243 14.23 9.20 -2.71
C ALA A 243 13.73 10.29 -1.75
N ALA A 244 12.73 9.99 -0.93
CA ALA A 244 12.21 10.92 0.08
C ALA A 244 13.23 11.25 1.18
N ALA A 245 14.15 10.32 1.46
CA ALA A 245 15.26 10.52 2.40
C ALA A 245 16.43 11.31 1.81
N GLY A 246 16.38 11.71 0.55
CA GLY A 246 17.42 12.51 -0.10
C GLY A 246 18.45 11.71 -0.90
N ASN A 247 18.24 10.41 -1.13
CA ASN A 247 19.15 9.62 -1.96
C ASN A 247 18.93 9.93 -3.45
N GLU A 248 19.89 10.60 -4.09
CA GLU A 248 19.79 11.04 -5.49
C GLU A 248 19.68 9.87 -6.47
N CYS A 249 20.34 8.74 -6.21
CA CYS A 249 20.25 7.56 -7.07
C CYS A 249 18.84 6.93 -7.01
N CYS A 250 18.21 6.89 -5.81
CA CYS A 250 16.83 6.47 -5.67
C CYS A 250 15.87 7.44 -6.38
N MET A 251 16.12 8.77 -6.29
CA MET A 251 15.35 9.77 -7.03
C MET A 251 15.42 9.55 -8.54
N ALA A 252 16.62 9.34 -9.07
CA ALA A 252 16.80 9.07 -10.49
C ALA A 252 16.06 7.79 -10.95
N ASN A 253 16.07 6.74 -10.12
CA ASN A 253 15.31 5.52 -10.39
C ASN A 253 13.79 5.75 -10.39
N VAL A 254 13.26 6.46 -9.39
CA VAL A 254 11.84 6.82 -9.30
C VAL A 254 11.42 7.64 -10.52
N LEU A 255 12.19 8.66 -10.88
CA LEU A 255 11.93 9.49 -12.06
C LEU A 255 11.95 8.67 -13.35
N ARG A 256 12.96 7.82 -13.53
CA ARG A 256 13.08 6.95 -14.70
C ARG A 256 11.88 6.02 -14.83
N LEU A 257 11.43 5.42 -13.73
CA LEU A 257 10.26 4.55 -13.72
C LEU A 257 8.98 5.35 -14.06
N ALA A 258 8.80 6.53 -13.50
CA ALA A 258 7.66 7.38 -13.83
C ALA A 258 7.63 7.75 -15.32
N MET A 259 8.78 8.10 -15.93
CA MET A 259 8.88 8.36 -17.37
C MET A 259 8.58 7.11 -18.20
N ARG A 260 9.13 5.95 -17.79
CA ARG A 260 8.91 4.67 -18.48
C ARG A 260 7.43 4.29 -18.57
N TYR A 261 6.65 4.58 -17.56
CA TYR A 261 5.22 4.26 -17.50
C TYR A 261 4.30 5.46 -17.80
N GLY A 262 4.87 6.63 -18.13
CA GLY A 262 4.10 7.82 -18.45
C GLY A 262 3.31 8.42 -17.29
N ASN A 263 3.73 8.18 -16.05
CA ASN A 263 3.02 8.57 -14.84
C ASN A 263 3.59 9.85 -14.19
N LEU A 264 3.77 10.92 -14.99
CA LEU A 264 4.29 12.19 -14.50
C LEU A 264 3.40 12.82 -13.41
N SER A 265 2.08 12.66 -13.56
CA SER A 265 1.08 13.19 -12.61
C SER A 265 1.26 12.66 -11.19
N VAL A 266 1.82 11.47 -11.02
CA VAL A 266 2.17 10.95 -9.67
C VAL A 266 3.17 11.86 -8.98
N LEU A 267 4.16 12.32 -9.72
CA LEU A 267 5.23 13.19 -9.21
C LEU A 267 4.72 14.63 -9.03
N GLU A 268 4.10 15.20 -10.06
CA GLU A 268 3.67 16.60 -10.09
C GLU A 268 2.41 16.81 -9.25
N ASP A 269 1.29 16.21 -9.62
CA ASP A 269 0.00 16.40 -8.95
C ASP A 269 -0.06 15.63 -7.63
N GLY A 270 0.50 14.41 -7.60
CA GLY A 270 0.47 13.54 -6.43
C GLY A 270 1.34 14.05 -5.29
N TYR A 271 2.57 14.46 -5.57
CA TYR A 271 3.57 14.81 -4.57
C TYR A 271 4.17 16.21 -4.69
N GLY A 272 3.80 16.99 -5.71
CA GLY A 272 4.31 18.33 -5.91
C GLY A 272 5.79 18.41 -6.32
N ILE A 273 6.31 17.36 -6.97
CA ILE A 273 7.69 17.31 -7.46
C ILE A 273 7.79 18.11 -8.75
N ASN A 274 8.62 19.15 -8.77
CA ASN A 274 8.79 19.99 -9.95
C ASN A 274 9.72 19.34 -10.98
N LEU A 275 9.15 18.91 -12.11
CA LEU A 275 9.87 18.27 -13.21
C LEU A 275 10.38 19.25 -14.27
N LEU A 276 9.99 20.52 -14.25
CA LEU A 276 10.36 21.53 -15.24
C LEU A 276 11.88 21.64 -15.48
N PRO A 277 12.76 21.62 -14.45
CA PRO A 277 14.20 21.68 -14.69
C PRO A 277 14.72 20.50 -15.52
N LEU A 278 14.22 19.29 -15.27
CA LEU A 278 14.59 18.10 -16.04
C LEU A 278 14.03 18.16 -17.45
N ALA A 279 12.78 18.60 -17.61
CA ALA A 279 12.15 18.73 -18.92
C ALA A 279 12.90 19.72 -19.82
N THR A 280 13.23 20.92 -19.30
CA THR A 280 13.98 21.94 -20.06
C THR A 280 15.33 21.41 -20.50
N PHE A 281 16.11 20.86 -19.57
CA PHE A 281 17.42 20.28 -19.89
C PHE A 281 17.34 19.17 -20.94
N ALA A 282 16.38 18.23 -20.77
CA ALA A 282 16.24 17.13 -21.68
C ALA A 282 15.86 17.57 -23.09
N MET A 283 14.96 18.55 -23.23
CA MET A 283 14.54 19.10 -24.52
C MET A 283 15.68 19.85 -25.22
N GLU A 284 16.54 20.56 -24.48
CA GLU A 284 17.70 21.27 -25.04
C GLU A 284 18.81 20.26 -25.40
N THR A 285 19.17 19.36 -24.51
CA THR A 285 20.28 18.41 -24.70
C THR A 285 20.02 17.38 -25.79
N TYR A 286 18.77 16.92 -25.90
CA TYR A 286 18.34 15.87 -26.85
C TYR A 286 17.42 16.43 -27.93
N ALA A 287 17.56 17.72 -28.32
CA ALA A 287 16.73 18.38 -29.32
C ALA A 287 16.72 17.64 -30.67
N GLU A 288 17.90 17.21 -31.11
CA GLU A 288 18.09 16.53 -32.41
C GLU A 288 17.88 15.00 -32.33
N ASP A 289 17.67 14.46 -31.14
CA ASP A 289 17.47 13.01 -30.93
C ASP A 289 15.98 12.65 -30.89
N SER A 290 15.62 11.58 -31.56
CA SER A 290 14.26 11.04 -31.51
C SER A 290 13.91 10.42 -30.16
N CYS A 291 14.90 9.96 -29.41
CA CYS A 291 14.78 9.20 -28.16
C CYS A 291 13.77 8.04 -28.23
N SER A 292 13.58 7.45 -29.42
CA SER A 292 12.50 6.49 -29.69
C SER A 292 12.54 5.25 -28.81
N LEU A 293 13.74 4.80 -28.36
CA LEU A 293 13.93 3.66 -27.47
C LEU A 293 13.50 3.96 -26.02
N PHE A 294 13.35 5.23 -25.70
CA PHE A 294 12.98 5.71 -24.36
C PHE A 294 11.50 6.14 -24.26
N GLY A 295 10.71 5.88 -25.29
CA GLY A 295 9.27 6.17 -25.27
C GLY A 295 8.57 5.47 -24.10
N PRO A 296 7.53 6.08 -23.52
CA PRO A 296 6.80 5.47 -22.43
C PRO A 296 6.08 4.20 -22.90
N LYS A 297 6.06 3.18 -22.04
CA LYS A 297 5.27 1.96 -22.24
C LYS A 297 3.84 2.21 -21.74
N VAL A 298 2.96 2.62 -22.63
CA VAL A 298 1.54 2.81 -22.34
C VAL A 298 0.80 1.60 -22.91
N GLU A 299 0.70 0.52 -22.14
CA GLU A 299 -0.06 -0.67 -22.53
C GLU A 299 -1.52 -0.51 -22.08
N GLY A 300 -2.46 -0.57 -23.04
CA GLY A 300 -3.90 -0.75 -22.78
C GLY A 300 -4.66 0.47 -22.25
N GLN A 301 -4.02 1.62 -22.05
CA GLN A 301 -4.68 2.89 -21.75
C GLN A 301 -4.79 3.72 -23.04
N GLU A 302 -5.91 4.39 -23.24
CA GLU A 302 -5.98 5.47 -24.23
C GLU A 302 -4.89 6.49 -23.87
N CYS A 303 -3.86 6.58 -24.72
CA CYS A 303 -2.74 7.49 -24.48
C CYS A 303 -3.28 8.92 -24.49
N THR A 304 -3.38 9.53 -23.32
CA THR A 304 -3.86 10.90 -23.13
C THR A 304 -2.85 11.95 -23.58
N TYR A 305 -1.61 11.52 -23.88
CA TYR A 305 -0.52 12.43 -24.28
C TYR A 305 -0.46 12.63 -25.79
N ASN A 306 -0.29 13.87 -26.22
CA ASN A 306 0.01 14.17 -27.61
C ASN A 306 1.48 13.84 -27.96
N GLU A 307 1.82 13.79 -29.26
CA GLU A 307 3.17 13.44 -29.74
C GLU A 307 4.30 14.31 -29.15
N LYS A 308 4.04 15.59 -28.94
CA LYS A 308 5.04 16.50 -28.35
C LYS A 308 5.35 16.10 -26.90
N THR A 309 4.32 15.78 -26.14
CA THR A 309 4.47 15.32 -24.75
C THR A 309 5.16 13.96 -24.70
N LEU A 310 4.81 13.03 -25.58
CA LEU A 310 5.48 11.72 -25.66
C LEU A 310 6.97 11.86 -25.98
N ARG A 311 7.34 12.76 -26.91
CA ARG A 311 8.71 13.07 -27.22
C ARG A 311 9.45 13.67 -26.03
N MET A 312 8.85 14.65 -25.34
CA MET A 312 9.41 15.24 -24.12
C MET A 312 9.65 14.19 -23.04
N ILE A 313 8.69 13.29 -22.80
CA ILE A 313 8.85 12.19 -21.85
C ILE A 313 10.00 11.28 -22.24
N ALA A 314 10.14 10.94 -23.53
CA ALA A 314 11.25 10.12 -24.00
C ALA A 314 12.61 10.79 -23.80
N GLN A 315 12.70 12.10 -24.08
CA GLN A 315 13.93 12.88 -23.82
C GLN A 315 14.27 12.93 -22.32
N MET A 316 13.28 13.20 -21.46
CA MET A 316 13.44 13.18 -20.00
C MET A 316 13.86 11.79 -19.51
N HIS A 317 13.26 10.72 -20.05
CA HIS A 317 13.59 9.33 -19.70
C HIS A 317 15.05 9.01 -20.05
N LYS A 318 15.52 9.40 -21.23
CA LYS A 318 16.92 9.24 -21.64
C LYS A 318 17.86 10.03 -20.72
N ALA A 319 17.57 11.31 -20.51
CA ALA A 319 18.37 12.20 -19.64
C ALA A 319 18.55 11.60 -18.23
N ILE A 320 17.43 11.25 -17.58
CA ILE A 320 17.50 10.73 -16.21
C ILE A 320 18.12 9.33 -16.13
N SER A 321 18.04 8.52 -17.21
CA SER A 321 18.70 7.22 -17.27
C SER A 321 20.24 7.38 -17.29
N ILE A 322 20.76 8.34 -18.03
CA ILE A 322 22.20 8.63 -18.05
C ILE A 322 22.66 9.15 -16.69
N ILE A 323 21.92 10.07 -16.10
CA ILE A 323 22.20 10.57 -14.74
C ILE A 323 22.20 9.40 -13.73
N GLN A 324 21.23 8.49 -13.83
CA GLN A 324 21.14 7.30 -12.97
C GLN A 324 22.40 6.42 -13.10
N PHE A 325 22.87 6.12 -14.31
CA PHE A 325 24.09 5.32 -14.51
C PHE A 325 25.32 5.96 -13.86
N LYS A 326 25.43 7.29 -13.92
CA LYS A 326 26.51 8.02 -13.28
C LYS A 326 26.45 7.93 -11.75
N LEU A 327 25.25 8.14 -11.17
CA LEU A 327 25.03 8.06 -9.73
C LEU A 327 25.16 6.64 -9.18
N GLU A 328 24.69 5.62 -9.91
CA GLU A 328 24.87 4.21 -9.52
C GLU A 328 26.35 3.84 -9.45
N ALA A 329 27.14 4.26 -10.43
CA ALA A 329 28.57 3.98 -10.44
C ALA A 329 29.31 4.56 -9.22
N GLU A 330 28.92 5.74 -8.73
CA GLU A 330 29.48 6.32 -7.50
C GLU A 330 29.21 5.42 -6.28
N ILE A 331 28.00 4.82 -6.21
CA ILE A 331 27.62 3.90 -5.13
C ILE A 331 28.38 2.58 -5.26
N ILE A 332 28.43 2.01 -6.44
CA ILE A 332 29.11 0.73 -6.71
C ILE A 332 30.60 0.81 -6.38
N LYS A 333 31.27 1.86 -6.83
CA LYS A 333 32.70 2.12 -6.51
C LYS A 333 32.93 2.26 -4.98
N ARG A 334 32.01 2.87 -4.26
CA ARG A 334 32.08 3.06 -2.82
C ARG A 334 31.71 1.79 -2.04
N ARG A 335 30.95 0.86 -2.65
CA ARG A 335 30.44 -0.37 -2.05
C ARG A 335 30.76 -1.58 -2.90
N PRO A 336 32.06 -1.93 -3.05
CA PRO A 336 32.48 -3.10 -3.83
C PRO A 336 31.94 -4.42 -3.25
N ASP A 337 31.58 -4.43 -1.95
CA ASP A 337 30.94 -5.57 -1.28
C ASP A 337 29.54 -5.90 -1.85
N PHE A 338 28.92 -5.03 -2.63
CA PHE A 338 27.67 -5.35 -3.33
C PHE A 338 27.87 -6.26 -4.55
N GLY A 339 29.09 -6.36 -5.10
CA GLY A 339 29.38 -7.19 -6.26
C GLY A 339 28.57 -6.81 -7.50
N MET A 340 28.40 -5.51 -7.75
CA MET A 340 27.53 -4.97 -8.81
C MET A 340 28.32 -4.28 -9.93
N ASP A 341 29.61 -4.60 -10.10
CA ASP A 341 30.48 -3.98 -11.11
C ASP A 341 30.02 -4.24 -12.55
N ASP A 342 29.27 -5.33 -12.76
CA ASP A 342 28.65 -5.68 -14.03
C ASP A 342 27.62 -4.63 -14.51
N ARG A 343 27.05 -3.84 -13.59
CA ARG A 343 26.10 -2.75 -13.88
C ARG A 343 26.81 -1.45 -14.33
N MET A 344 28.09 -1.36 -14.20
CA MET A 344 28.88 -0.22 -14.68
C MET A 344 29.15 -0.36 -16.18
N LEU A 345 28.33 0.27 -17.02
CA LEU A 345 28.34 0.06 -18.47
C LEU A 345 29.04 1.18 -19.26
N LEU A 346 28.97 2.44 -18.81
CA LEU A 346 29.42 3.60 -19.61
C LEU A 346 30.91 3.56 -20.00
N HIS A 347 31.80 3.03 -19.15
CA HIS A 347 33.23 2.89 -19.45
C HIS A 347 33.56 1.72 -20.40
N ARG A 348 32.56 0.88 -20.71
CA ARG A 348 32.70 -0.26 -21.63
C ARG A 348 32.26 0.08 -23.05
N ILE A 349 31.87 1.34 -23.29
CA ILE A 349 31.43 1.84 -24.58
C ILE A 349 32.66 2.35 -25.36
N ASP A 350 32.87 1.83 -26.55
CA ASP A 350 33.72 2.41 -27.58
C ASP A 350 32.88 3.45 -28.34
N PHE A 351 33.08 4.73 -28.03
CA PHE A 351 32.30 5.82 -28.62
C PHE A 351 32.65 6.10 -30.09
N GLU A 352 33.83 5.69 -30.57
CA GLU A 352 34.22 5.85 -31.98
C GLU A 352 33.51 4.79 -32.85
N ARG A 353 33.44 3.55 -32.35
CA ARG A 353 32.81 2.43 -33.06
C ARG A 353 31.33 2.24 -32.72
N ASN A 354 30.79 2.95 -31.73
CA ASN A 354 29.45 2.76 -31.18
C ASN A 354 29.18 1.32 -30.70
N ILE A 355 30.14 0.72 -30.03
CA ILE A 355 30.10 -0.67 -29.55
C ILE A 355 30.18 -0.71 -28.04
N LEU A 356 29.35 -1.53 -27.42
CA LEU A 356 29.42 -1.91 -26.01
C LEU A 356 30.01 -3.31 -25.88
N THR A 357 31.05 -3.47 -25.08
CA THR A 357 31.68 -4.79 -24.81
C THR A 357 31.15 -5.33 -23.48
N LEU A 358 30.47 -6.49 -23.51
CA LEU A 358 30.00 -7.21 -22.33
C LEU A 358 30.50 -8.68 -22.41
N ASP A 359 31.15 -9.15 -21.34
CA ASP A 359 31.65 -10.53 -21.22
C ASP A 359 32.44 -11.00 -22.43
N GLY A 360 33.26 -10.09 -23.01
CA GLY A 360 34.08 -10.37 -24.19
C GLY A 360 33.31 -10.39 -25.51
N LYS A 361 32.03 -10.04 -25.52
CA LYS A 361 31.22 -9.93 -26.75
C LYS A 361 30.95 -8.47 -27.05
N GLU A 362 31.00 -8.13 -28.33
CA GLU A 362 30.69 -6.79 -28.83
C GLU A 362 29.21 -6.71 -29.23
N TYR A 363 28.57 -5.58 -28.83
CA TYR A 363 27.19 -5.27 -29.15
C TYR A 363 27.11 -3.86 -29.73
N GLU A 364 26.51 -3.74 -30.92
CA GLU A 364 26.28 -2.44 -31.54
C GLU A 364 25.22 -1.66 -30.76
N LEU A 365 25.52 -0.39 -30.42
CA LEU A 365 24.57 0.51 -29.78
C LEU A 365 23.56 1.03 -30.81
N LYS A 366 22.29 0.74 -30.58
CA LYS A 366 21.19 1.24 -31.42
C LYS A 366 20.93 2.73 -31.23
N ASP A 367 21.32 3.28 -30.08
CA ASP A 367 21.25 4.69 -29.73
C ASP A 367 22.58 5.06 -29.04
N SER A 368 23.41 5.79 -29.77
CA SER A 368 24.77 6.18 -29.33
C SER A 368 24.89 7.67 -29.05
N PHE A 369 23.82 8.44 -29.21
CA PHE A 369 23.86 9.89 -28.92
C PHE A 369 23.80 10.14 -27.41
N LEU A 370 24.97 10.24 -26.77
CA LEU A 370 25.17 10.42 -25.34
C LEU A 370 25.99 11.70 -25.05
N PRO A 371 25.45 12.91 -25.34
CA PRO A 371 26.20 14.15 -25.36
C PRO A 371 26.75 14.58 -24.00
N THR A 372 26.19 14.09 -22.91
CA THR A 372 26.63 14.41 -21.53
C THR A 372 27.65 13.43 -20.98
N VAL A 373 28.02 12.38 -21.72
CA VAL A 373 29.01 11.40 -21.29
C VAL A 373 30.38 11.74 -21.85
N ASP A 374 31.32 12.07 -20.96
CA ASP A 374 32.72 12.25 -21.32
C ASP A 374 33.44 10.91 -21.37
N PRO A 375 33.96 10.45 -22.51
CA PRO A 375 34.72 9.19 -22.61
C PRO A 375 35.88 9.05 -21.63
N ALA A 376 36.51 10.18 -21.24
CA ALA A 376 37.64 10.21 -20.31
C ALA A 376 37.21 10.01 -18.85
N ASP A 377 35.98 10.44 -18.49
CA ASP A 377 35.39 10.26 -17.16
C ASP A 377 33.87 10.05 -17.28
N PRO A 378 33.43 8.86 -17.74
CA PRO A 378 32.05 8.63 -18.18
C PRO A 378 31.00 8.66 -17.05
N TYR A 379 31.44 8.62 -15.81
CA TYR A 379 30.55 8.63 -14.64
C TYR A 379 30.46 9.99 -13.93
N LYS A 380 31.19 11.00 -14.40
CA LYS A 380 31.10 12.34 -13.85
C LYS A 380 29.84 13.04 -14.33
N LEU A 381 29.07 13.60 -13.40
CA LEU A 381 27.95 14.47 -13.75
C LEU A 381 28.47 15.78 -14.35
N THR A 382 27.79 16.28 -15.38
CA THR A 382 28.05 17.66 -15.86
C THR A 382 27.58 18.69 -14.82
N SER A 383 27.94 19.96 -15.02
CA SER A 383 27.49 21.07 -14.16
C SER A 383 25.95 21.19 -14.19
N GLU A 384 25.38 21.06 -15.37
CA GLU A 384 23.94 21.13 -15.59
C GLU A 384 23.21 19.94 -14.94
N GLU A 385 23.71 18.72 -15.14
CA GLU A 385 23.13 17.51 -14.48
C GLU A 385 23.16 17.63 -12.96
N ARG A 386 24.25 18.17 -12.39
CA ARG A 386 24.37 18.41 -10.94
C ARG A 386 23.36 19.45 -10.46
N GLU A 387 23.18 20.55 -11.20
CA GLU A 387 22.20 21.57 -10.86
C GLU A 387 20.78 21.04 -10.87
N ILE A 388 20.42 20.22 -11.86
CA ILE A 388 19.11 19.59 -11.96
C ILE A 388 18.89 18.65 -10.79
N MET A 389 19.87 17.79 -10.47
CA MET A 389 19.76 16.89 -9.33
C MET A 389 19.60 17.65 -8.02
N ASN A 390 20.27 18.80 -7.83
CA ASN A 390 20.07 19.64 -6.65
C ASN A 390 18.63 20.21 -6.57
N LYS A 391 18.05 20.64 -7.69
CA LYS A 391 16.66 21.14 -7.74
C LYS A 391 15.66 20.02 -7.47
N LEU A 392 15.87 18.85 -8.05
CA LEU A 392 15.03 17.65 -7.81
C LEU A 392 15.14 17.19 -6.36
N HIS A 393 16.36 17.13 -5.81
CA HIS A 393 16.58 16.80 -4.41
C HIS A 393 15.77 17.71 -3.48
N HIS A 394 15.87 19.04 -3.69
CA HIS A 394 15.08 20.00 -2.91
C HIS A 394 13.57 19.71 -3.02
N SER A 395 13.07 19.43 -4.22
CA SER A 395 11.65 19.15 -4.46
C SER A 395 11.19 17.88 -3.73
N PHE A 396 11.94 16.77 -3.81
CA PHE A 396 11.62 15.54 -3.10
C PHE A 396 11.61 15.70 -1.58
N VAL A 397 12.68 16.29 -1.01
CA VAL A 397 12.81 16.44 0.44
C VAL A 397 11.92 17.52 1.03
N SER A 398 11.35 18.42 0.24
CA SER A 398 10.39 19.43 0.72
C SER A 398 8.93 18.99 0.62
N SER A 399 8.61 17.91 -0.11
CA SER A 399 7.24 17.42 -0.27
C SER A 399 6.66 16.89 1.03
N GLU A 400 5.75 17.65 1.66
CA GLU A 400 5.12 17.27 2.93
C GLU A 400 4.22 16.02 2.78
N LYS A 401 3.52 15.88 1.64
CA LYS A 401 2.69 14.70 1.38
C LYS A 401 3.54 13.44 1.24
N LEU A 402 4.66 13.52 0.53
CA LEU A 402 5.60 12.40 0.41
C LEU A 402 6.18 12.02 1.78
N LYS A 403 6.62 12.98 2.57
CA LYS A 403 7.10 12.74 3.94
C LYS A 403 6.05 12.05 4.82
N LYS A 404 4.78 12.50 4.74
CA LYS A 404 3.68 11.88 5.49
C LYS A 404 3.52 10.41 5.11
N HIS A 405 3.53 10.09 3.81
CA HIS A 405 3.39 8.72 3.32
C HIS A 405 4.59 7.86 3.71
N MET A 406 5.81 8.38 3.60
CA MET A 406 7.01 7.64 4.03
C MET A 406 7.03 7.37 5.54
N ARG A 407 6.63 8.34 6.37
CA ARG A 407 6.44 8.10 7.82
C ARG A 407 5.42 6.99 8.09
N CYS A 408 4.36 6.92 7.31
CA CYS A 408 3.37 5.85 7.38
C CYS A 408 4.01 4.49 7.05
N LEU A 409 4.76 4.38 5.96
CA LEU A 409 5.49 3.16 5.58
C LEU A 409 6.50 2.75 6.64
N PHE A 410 7.26 3.68 7.23
CA PHE A 410 8.18 3.37 8.32
C PHE A 410 7.47 2.90 9.59
N ARG A 411 6.32 3.49 9.90
CA ARG A 411 5.57 3.17 11.12
C ARG A 411 4.90 1.80 11.07
N TYR A 412 4.34 1.45 9.93
CA TYR A 412 3.50 0.25 9.74
C TYR A 412 4.16 -0.81 8.87
N GLY A 413 5.38 -0.56 8.40
CA GLY A 413 6.10 -1.45 7.50
C GLY A 413 7.34 -2.08 8.10
N CYS A 414 7.74 -3.20 7.50
CA CYS A 414 8.96 -3.94 7.81
C CYS A 414 9.35 -4.82 6.61
N MET A 415 10.52 -5.48 6.68
CA MET A 415 10.95 -6.41 5.63
C MET A 415 10.14 -7.71 5.66
N TYR A 416 9.72 -8.15 6.84
CA TYR A 416 8.86 -9.32 7.00
C TYR A 416 8.06 -9.22 8.31
N THR A 417 6.93 -9.90 8.36
CA THR A 417 6.19 -10.13 9.60
C THR A 417 5.70 -11.57 9.70
N VAL A 418 5.33 -11.98 10.91
CA VAL A 418 4.67 -13.27 11.14
C VAL A 418 3.33 -13.00 11.79
N SER A 419 2.25 -13.30 11.09
CA SER A 419 0.88 -13.16 11.57
C SER A 419 0.14 -14.48 11.47
N ASN A 420 -0.46 -14.93 12.56
CA ASN A 420 -1.23 -16.20 12.63
C ASN A 420 -0.51 -17.39 11.97
N SER A 421 0.79 -17.54 12.22
CA SER A 421 1.68 -18.55 11.64
C SER A 421 1.99 -18.41 10.14
N ASN A 422 1.53 -17.34 9.49
CA ASN A 422 1.92 -16.99 8.13
C ASN A 422 3.18 -16.12 8.18
N LEU A 423 4.23 -16.51 7.45
CA LEU A 423 5.40 -15.67 7.20
C LEU A 423 5.10 -14.79 5.98
N LEU A 424 5.07 -13.48 6.19
CA LEU A 424 4.76 -12.48 5.18
C LEU A 424 6.02 -11.69 4.82
N PHE A 425 6.33 -11.61 3.54
CA PHE A 425 7.43 -10.83 2.99
C PHE A 425 7.18 -10.59 1.50
N HIS A 426 7.77 -9.54 0.92
CA HIS A 426 7.54 -9.19 -0.48
C HIS A 426 8.44 -10.01 -1.43
N ALA A 427 9.74 -9.96 -1.24
CA ALA A 427 10.71 -10.53 -2.18
C ALA A 427 10.89 -12.06 -1.99
N SER A 428 12.10 -12.54 -2.10
CA SER A 428 12.46 -13.94 -1.85
C SER A 428 13.51 -14.05 -0.75
N VAL A 429 13.51 -15.18 -0.05
CA VAL A 429 14.61 -15.54 0.84
C VAL A 429 15.71 -16.17 0.00
N PRO A 430 16.95 -15.66 -0.03
CA PRO A 430 18.03 -16.24 -0.80
C PRO A 430 18.33 -17.68 -0.39
N LEU A 431 18.29 -18.59 -1.36
CA LEU A 431 18.60 -20.01 -1.20
C LEU A 431 19.81 -20.41 -2.05
N ASN A 432 20.51 -21.45 -1.62
CA ASN A 432 21.46 -22.18 -2.45
C ASN A 432 20.70 -23.14 -3.39
N GLU A 433 21.39 -23.70 -4.37
CA GLU A 433 20.79 -24.65 -5.33
C GLU A 433 20.21 -25.91 -4.66
N ASP A 434 20.75 -26.30 -3.51
CA ASP A 434 20.29 -27.42 -2.69
C ASP A 434 19.08 -27.07 -1.79
N GLY A 435 18.55 -25.85 -1.90
CA GLY A 435 17.42 -25.35 -1.10
C GLY A 435 17.78 -24.91 0.32
N THR A 436 19.05 -24.94 0.71
CA THR A 436 19.48 -24.40 2.01
C THR A 436 19.58 -22.88 1.98
N LEU A 437 19.44 -22.24 3.16
CA LEU A 437 19.53 -20.78 3.29
C LEU A 437 20.92 -20.27 2.89
N LYS A 438 20.99 -19.39 1.90
CA LYS A 438 22.23 -18.77 1.40
C LYS A 438 22.78 -17.77 2.42
N ASN A 439 24.11 -17.79 2.60
CA ASN A 439 24.81 -16.73 3.31
C ASN A 439 24.99 -15.53 2.39
N VAL A 440 24.56 -14.36 2.84
CA VAL A 440 24.75 -13.07 2.16
C VAL A 440 25.70 -12.22 3.01
N MET A 441 26.74 -11.71 2.38
CA MET A 441 27.71 -10.83 3.03
C MET A 441 27.20 -9.38 2.99
N ILE A 442 27.07 -8.74 4.16
CA ILE A 442 26.71 -7.34 4.28
C ILE A 442 27.70 -6.68 5.24
N ALA A 443 28.41 -5.67 4.77
CA ALA A 443 29.42 -4.95 5.55
C ALA A 443 30.42 -5.90 6.27
N GLY A 444 30.89 -6.91 5.56
CA GLY A 444 31.88 -7.90 6.08
C GLY A 444 31.30 -8.94 7.04
N LYS A 445 29.98 -8.97 7.28
CA LYS A 445 29.32 -9.97 8.13
C LYS A 445 28.38 -10.85 7.30
N ALA A 446 28.36 -12.15 7.62
CA ALA A 446 27.49 -13.12 6.96
C ALA A 446 26.12 -13.17 7.65
N TYR A 447 25.06 -13.04 6.87
CA TYR A 447 23.67 -13.14 7.31
C TYR A 447 22.93 -14.19 6.49
N LYS A 448 21.98 -14.90 7.10
CA LYS A 448 21.09 -15.84 6.42
C LYS A 448 19.72 -15.94 7.08
N GLY A 449 18.70 -16.28 6.29
CA GLY A 449 17.33 -16.47 6.76
C GLY A 449 16.80 -15.26 7.55
N LYS A 450 16.18 -15.49 8.70
CA LYS A 450 15.60 -14.44 9.55
C LYS A 450 16.58 -13.33 9.96
N LYS A 451 17.89 -13.64 10.06
CA LYS A 451 18.91 -12.63 10.39
C LYS A 451 19.29 -11.74 9.20
N LEU A 452 18.99 -12.18 8.00
CA LEU A 452 19.20 -11.40 6.78
C LEU A 452 18.05 -10.41 6.54
N LEU A 453 16.82 -10.84 6.79
CA LEU A 453 15.61 -10.00 6.73
C LEU A 453 15.52 -9.02 7.90
#